data_c815d54714bd3c8f1f325aa6ae7693b8
#
_entry.id   c815d54714bd3c8f1f325aa6ae7693b8
#
_cell.length_a   1.000
_cell.length_b   1.000
_cell.length_c   1.000
_cell.angle_alpha   90.00
_cell.angle_beta   90.00
_cell.angle_gamma   90.00
#
_symmetry.space_group_name_H-M   'P 1'
#
loop_
_entity.id
_entity.type
_entity.pdbx_description
1 polymer ?
#
loop_
_entity_poly.entity_id
_entity_poly.type
_entity_poly.pdbx_seq_one_letter_code
_entity_poly.pdbx_strand_id
1 'polypeptide(L)'
;MRTGQYQSVSPWPNYLEGSTSGEQKYRFAWTHPILFSPSNPRELLAGAQYVMSTTDRGMHWRALSPDLTRNDPKTEGPTGGPIELDQTSAEVYPYVSAIGVSPLNRNLIWAGSSDGLVHVTKDHGAHWRSVTPPALPQYAEISSIEPSHVSQSTAYLTAQRYMWDDFRPYVYRTNDYGAHWTQISTGIPSDEYVFVIRQDPHQPNLLFAGTRNTVHVSFNGGASWQPLTLNLPGVQVRDIAIDSRQGQVAVATHGRAFWVLGNITVLEQLADPSHPDLADGLPLYAPQTAWLTHFYGGAFAREGSGQNPQFGAAVFFEVPAGYNGSTPASLTFSDAHGHVIRTFSLHLKKPSDTLKPEARENMSPAQLKAAAEYAAAGISPGMNRFQWDLRYPDATDVKGFYVPSAAGGENDFAMGPQVVPGSYRVTFRYGNRSYTQPFTVKLGPNLHPAAGALARRFALQMQIRDTLDAMDRAVNNALAARNGASDAARKAAFDRAIDKLVNLQTHSSEGPLSTGTRVRDHLAYLQSDVDYAYDTPTPAQYAVFAELHREAMKGIARLQSLERVALKR
;
A
#
# COMPACT_ATOMS: atom_id res chain seq x y z
N MET A 1 14.60 -24.18 -0.78
CA MET A 1 13.68 -24.44 -1.91
C MET A 1 14.38 -24.90 -3.20
N ARG A 2 15.66 -24.62 -3.40
CA ARG A 2 16.39 -25.02 -4.65
C ARG A 2 16.47 -26.54 -4.87
N THR A 3 16.47 -27.34 -3.80
CA THR A 3 16.66 -28.78 -3.88
C THR A 3 15.36 -29.57 -3.66
N GLY A 4 14.29 -28.94 -3.23
CA GLY A 4 13.05 -29.61 -2.80
C GLY A 4 13.18 -30.44 -1.52
N GLN A 5 14.34 -30.43 -0.89
CA GLN A 5 14.57 -31.15 0.37
C GLN A 5 14.11 -30.30 1.56
N TYR A 6 13.60 -30.98 2.57
CA TYR A 6 13.29 -30.40 3.87
C TYR A 6 13.89 -31.26 4.98
N GLN A 7 14.20 -30.63 6.11
CA GLN A 7 14.70 -31.30 7.31
C GLN A 7 13.87 -30.84 8.50
N SER A 8 13.41 -31.83 9.30
CA SER A 8 12.79 -31.53 10.58
C SER A 8 13.83 -30.92 11.53
N VAL A 9 13.47 -29.80 12.15
CA VAL A 9 14.27 -29.10 13.17
C VAL A 9 13.58 -29.12 14.54
N SER A 10 12.58 -29.99 14.72
CA SER A 10 11.88 -30.15 16.00
C SER A 10 12.88 -30.50 17.12
N PRO A 11 12.77 -29.89 18.31
CA PRO A 11 13.56 -30.29 19.49
C PRO A 11 13.35 -31.74 19.89
N TRP A 12 12.22 -32.34 19.54
CA TRP A 12 11.83 -33.71 19.88
C TRP A 12 10.98 -34.32 18.77
N PRO A 13 11.59 -34.80 17.68
CA PRO A 13 10.86 -35.42 16.56
C PRO A 13 10.39 -36.82 16.95
N ASN A 14 9.23 -36.91 17.58
CA ASN A 14 8.61 -38.17 18.01
C ASN A 14 7.16 -38.24 17.55
N TYR A 15 6.64 -39.43 17.42
CA TYR A 15 5.22 -39.70 17.18
C TYR A 15 4.46 -39.63 18.51
N LEU A 16 3.55 -38.69 18.64
CA LEU A 16 2.89 -38.38 19.91
C LEU A 16 1.37 -38.60 19.88
N GLU A 17 0.79 -39.10 18.77
CA GLU A 17 -0.64 -39.41 18.74
C GLU A 17 -1.00 -40.41 19.85
N GLY A 18 -2.11 -40.17 20.53
CA GLY A 18 -2.55 -40.94 21.66
C GLY A 18 -1.89 -40.57 23.00
N SER A 19 -0.86 -39.67 23.00
CA SER A 19 -0.20 -39.23 24.24
C SER A 19 -0.92 -38.07 24.86
N THR A 20 -1.12 -38.10 26.18
CA THR A 20 -1.64 -36.98 26.97
C THR A 20 -0.60 -35.85 27.07
N SER A 21 -1.02 -34.65 27.44
CA SER A 21 -0.09 -33.52 27.68
C SER A 21 0.96 -33.84 28.73
N GLY A 22 0.60 -34.56 29.80
CA GLY A 22 1.53 -34.93 30.90
C GLY A 22 2.57 -35.98 30.48
N GLU A 23 2.31 -36.78 29.42
CA GLU A 23 3.25 -37.74 28.89
C GLU A 23 4.25 -37.15 27.89
N GLN A 24 3.98 -35.92 27.39
CA GLN A 24 4.83 -35.26 26.40
C GLN A 24 6.03 -34.60 27.05
N LYS A 25 7.23 -34.91 26.57
CA LYS A 25 8.46 -34.26 27.02
C LYS A 25 8.45 -32.73 26.78
N TYR A 26 7.93 -32.29 25.64
CA TYR A 26 7.71 -30.90 25.28
C TYR A 26 6.29 -30.73 24.75
N ARG A 27 5.53 -29.85 25.36
CA ARG A 27 4.13 -29.55 25.03
C ARG A 27 4.05 -28.49 23.94
N PHE A 28 4.19 -28.90 22.68
CA PHE A 28 4.02 -28.04 21.53
C PHE A 28 2.59 -28.10 21.03
N ALA A 29 1.82 -27.07 21.29
CA ALA A 29 0.46 -26.96 20.76
C ALA A 29 0.44 -26.62 19.28
N TRP A 30 -0.71 -26.78 18.64
CA TRP A 30 -0.94 -26.43 17.23
C TRP A 30 -0.47 -25.02 16.87
N THR A 31 -0.74 -24.03 17.71
CA THR A 31 -0.44 -22.61 17.49
C THR A 31 0.66 -22.09 18.42
N HIS A 32 1.64 -22.90 18.80
CA HIS A 32 2.73 -22.45 19.63
C HIS A 32 3.56 -21.34 18.95
N PRO A 33 4.10 -20.36 19.69
CA PRO A 33 4.87 -19.27 19.12
C PRO A 33 6.21 -19.75 18.59
N ILE A 34 6.56 -19.28 17.37
CA ILE A 34 7.88 -19.44 16.75
C ILE A 34 8.29 -18.07 16.24
N LEU A 35 9.45 -17.55 16.66
CA LEU A 35 9.93 -16.26 16.21
C LEU A 35 11.46 -16.18 16.19
N PHE A 36 11.98 -15.40 15.26
CA PHE A 36 13.37 -14.98 15.31
C PHE A 36 13.54 -13.81 16.27
N SER A 37 14.64 -13.82 17.02
CA SER A 37 15.00 -12.68 17.86
C SER A 37 15.25 -11.45 16.99
N PRO A 38 14.56 -10.30 17.20
CA PRO A 38 14.72 -9.11 16.38
C PRO A 38 16.13 -8.52 16.45
N SER A 39 16.85 -8.76 17.53
CA SER A 39 18.23 -8.29 17.73
C SER A 39 19.31 -9.35 17.46
N ASN A 40 18.91 -10.60 17.17
CA ASN A 40 19.80 -11.69 16.77
C ASN A 40 19.11 -12.60 15.73
N PRO A 41 19.21 -12.31 14.43
CA PRO A 41 18.50 -13.07 13.40
C PRO A 41 18.97 -14.53 13.25
N ARG A 42 19.99 -14.97 13.99
CA ARG A 42 20.42 -16.38 14.05
C ARG A 42 19.71 -17.15 15.16
N GLU A 43 19.05 -16.47 16.09
CA GLU A 43 18.36 -17.09 17.20
C GLU A 43 16.88 -17.25 16.89
N LEU A 44 16.43 -18.50 16.89
CA LEU A 44 15.03 -18.89 16.78
C LEU A 44 14.55 -19.34 18.16
N LEU A 45 13.42 -18.76 18.59
CA LEU A 45 12.74 -19.16 19.82
C LEU A 45 11.44 -19.90 19.48
N ALA A 46 11.07 -20.86 20.34
CA ALA A 46 9.81 -21.60 20.25
C ALA A 46 9.23 -21.83 21.65
N GLY A 47 7.89 -21.86 21.75
CA GLY A 47 7.17 -22.10 23.01
C GLY A 47 6.69 -23.54 23.13
N ALA A 48 7.22 -24.27 24.10
CA ALA A 48 6.61 -25.49 24.66
C ALA A 48 6.04 -25.10 26.04
N GLN A 49 6.16 -25.93 27.09
CA GLN A 49 6.01 -25.44 28.46
C GLN A 49 7.22 -24.58 28.87
N TYR A 50 8.29 -24.64 28.11
CA TYR A 50 9.51 -23.86 28.20
C TYR A 50 9.62 -22.87 27.05
N VAL A 51 10.38 -21.80 27.21
CA VAL A 51 10.94 -21.05 26.10
C VAL A 51 12.17 -21.81 25.60
N MET A 52 12.11 -22.34 24.38
CA MET A 52 13.21 -23.06 23.72
C MET A 52 13.97 -22.11 22.78
N SER A 53 15.29 -22.31 22.65
CA SER A 53 16.13 -21.51 21.75
C SER A 53 17.10 -22.40 20.97
N THR A 54 17.33 -22.02 19.70
CA THR A 54 18.40 -22.53 18.84
C THR A 54 19.10 -21.39 18.13
N THR A 55 20.41 -21.52 17.91
CA THR A 55 21.24 -20.54 17.16
C THR A 55 21.95 -21.18 15.97
N ASP A 56 21.77 -22.46 15.74
CA ASP A 56 22.41 -23.27 14.72
C ASP A 56 21.43 -23.95 13.75
N ARG A 57 20.32 -23.27 13.46
CA ARG A 57 19.26 -23.73 12.53
C ARG A 57 18.51 -24.96 13.02
N GLY A 58 18.37 -25.12 14.34
CA GLY A 58 17.61 -26.22 14.94
C GLY A 58 18.38 -27.52 15.09
N MET A 59 19.71 -27.51 14.89
CA MET A 59 20.53 -28.69 15.13
C MET A 59 20.64 -28.99 16.62
N HIS A 60 20.70 -27.97 17.45
CA HIS A 60 20.68 -28.10 18.91
C HIS A 60 19.68 -27.10 19.51
N TRP A 61 18.89 -27.57 20.46
CA TRP A 61 17.95 -26.76 21.21
C TRP A 61 18.28 -26.77 22.69
N ARG A 62 18.03 -25.66 23.34
CA ARG A 62 18.14 -25.54 24.80
C ARG A 62 16.90 -24.87 25.37
N ALA A 63 16.45 -25.30 26.55
CA ALA A 63 15.47 -24.56 27.31
C ALA A 63 16.12 -23.31 27.92
N LEU A 64 15.51 -22.14 27.67
CA LEU A 64 15.91 -20.86 28.28
C LEU A 64 15.15 -20.58 29.57
N SER A 65 14.15 -21.39 29.92
CA SER A 65 13.30 -21.18 31.10
C SER A 65 13.04 -22.48 31.82
N PRO A 66 12.65 -22.43 33.12
CA PRO A 66 11.87 -23.50 33.75
C PRO A 66 10.50 -23.64 33.05
N ASP A 67 9.67 -24.57 33.53
CA ASP A 67 8.25 -24.60 33.13
C ASP A 67 7.58 -23.29 33.57
N LEU A 68 7.03 -22.55 32.57
CA LEU A 68 6.40 -21.23 32.78
C LEU A 68 4.87 -21.32 32.86
N THR A 69 4.34 -22.53 32.90
CA THR A 69 2.90 -22.80 33.07
C THR A 69 2.57 -23.06 34.54
N ARG A 70 1.29 -23.27 34.86
CA ARG A 70 0.87 -23.68 36.20
C ARG A 70 1.31 -25.09 36.53
N ASN A 71 1.56 -25.91 35.48
CA ASN A 71 1.94 -27.32 35.59
C ASN A 71 0.99 -28.10 36.55
N ASP A 72 -0.33 -27.91 36.36
CA ASP A 72 -1.35 -28.59 37.15
C ASP A 72 -1.69 -29.95 36.52
N PRO A 73 -1.32 -31.08 37.15
CA PRO A 73 -1.57 -32.41 36.61
C PRO A 73 -3.04 -32.70 36.25
N LYS A 74 -3.98 -31.96 36.88
CA LYS A 74 -5.41 -32.13 36.58
C LYS A 74 -5.80 -31.61 35.21
N THR A 75 -4.96 -30.75 34.61
CA THR A 75 -5.18 -30.17 33.29
C THR A 75 -4.35 -30.87 32.19
N GLU A 76 -3.52 -31.85 32.55
CA GLU A 76 -2.59 -32.53 31.65
C GLU A 76 -3.03 -33.96 31.25
N GLY A 77 -4.24 -34.34 31.66
CA GLY A 77 -4.83 -35.62 31.35
C GLY A 77 -5.30 -35.79 29.89
N PRO A 78 -5.97 -36.92 29.58
CA PRO A 78 -6.52 -37.18 28.26
C PRO A 78 -7.53 -36.09 27.84
N THR A 79 -7.53 -35.75 26.56
CA THR A 79 -8.52 -34.89 25.90
C THR A 79 -9.61 -35.73 25.21
N GLY A 80 -10.81 -35.15 25.02
CA GLY A 80 -11.96 -35.85 24.46
C GLY A 80 -12.70 -36.71 25.47
N GLY A 81 -13.55 -37.63 24.99
CA GLY A 81 -14.37 -38.49 25.84
C GLY A 81 -15.75 -37.92 26.17
N PRO A 82 -16.65 -38.69 26.82
CA PRO A 82 -16.43 -40.03 27.37
C PRO A 82 -16.49 -41.18 26.36
N ILE A 83 -16.93 -40.91 25.11
CA ILE A 83 -17.10 -41.98 24.11
C ILE A 83 -15.76 -42.30 23.46
N GLU A 84 -15.00 -41.30 23.06
CA GLU A 84 -13.70 -41.43 22.39
C GLU A 84 -12.74 -40.36 22.84
N LEU A 85 -11.47 -40.69 22.94
CA LEU A 85 -10.41 -39.72 23.22
C LEU A 85 -10.00 -39.01 21.95
N ASP A 86 -9.69 -37.70 22.04
CA ASP A 86 -9.19 -36.90 20.95
C ASP A 86 -7.78 -36.38 21.29
N GLN A 87 -6.78 -37.20 20.99
CA GLN A 87 -5.38 -36.98 21.30
C GLN A 87 -4.54 -37.04 20.03
N THR A 88 -4.66 -36.03 19.19
CA THR A 88 -3.92 -35.90 17.93
C THR A 88 -2.51 -35.40 18.12
N SER A 89 -2.04 -35.23 19.35
CA SER A 89 -0.79 -34.60 19.77
C SER A 89 -0.69 -33.08 19.58
N ALA A 90 -1.74 -32.44 19.11
CA ALA A 90 -1.82 -30.99 18.91
C ALA A 90 -2.67 -30.29 19.99
N GLU A 91 -3.55 -31.02 20.64
CA GLU A 91 -4.43 -30.57 21.74
C GLU A 91 -3.69 -30.65 23.09
N VAL A 92 -2.56 -29.94 23.18
CA VAL A 92 -1.74 -29.91 24.41
C VAL A 92 -2.06 -28.68 25.26
N TYR A 93 -2.05 -28.89 26.58
CA TYR A 93 -2.29 -27.84 27.56
C TYR A 93 -1.65 -28.26 28.90
N PRO A 94 -1.02 -27.33 29.66
CA PRO A 94 -0.74 -25.94 29.29
C PRO A 94 0.63 -25.78 28.57
N TYR A 95 0.78 -24.70 27.84
CA TYR A 95 2.00 -24.38 27.09
C TYR A 95 2.27 -22.87 27.06
N VAL A 96 3.47 -22.44 26.64
CA VAL A 96 3.80 -21.03 26.37
C VAL A 96 3.14 -20.62 25.06
N SER A 97 2.10 -19.82 25.12
CA SER A 97 1.26 -19.39 23.99
C SER A 97 1.72 -18.07 23.36
N ALA A 98 2.55 -17.28 24.07
CA ALA A 98 3.08 -16.01 23.57
C ALA A 98 4.54 -15.81 24.00
N ILE A 99 5.38 -15.34 23.09
CA ILE A 99 6.76 -14.92 23.35
C ILE A 99 6.96 -13.54 22.71
N GLY A 100 7.49 -12.58 23.50
CA GLY A 100 7.89 -11.27 23.02
C GLY A 100 9.36 -10.99 23.35
N VAL A 101 10.20 -10.82 22.33
CA VAL A 101 11.61 -10.41 22.52
C VAL A 101 11.72 -8.92 22.25
N SER A 102 12.33 -8.19 23.18
CA SER A 102 12.50 -6.75 23.02
C SER A 102 13.39 -6.42 21.81
N PRO A 103 12.94 -5.54 20.89
CA PRO A 103 13.78 -5.06 19.79
C PRO A 103 14.95 -4.19 20.27
N LEU A 104 14.87 -3.66 21.49
CA LEU A 104 15.87 -2.77 22.11
C LEU A 104 16.93 -3.51 22.94
N ASN A 105 16.61 -4.73 23.39
CA ASN A 105 17.48 -5.50 24.26
C ASN A 105 17.21 -7.00 24.13
N ARG A 106 18.11 -7.74 23.50
CA ARG A 106 18.00 -9.19 23.28
C ARG A 106 17.85 -10.02 24.54
N ASN A 107 18.32 -9.49 25.68
CA ASN A 107 18.25 -10.19 26.96
C ASN A 107 16.89 -10.06 27.65
N LEU A 108 16.04 -9.16 27.15
CA LEU A 108 14.71 -8.94 27.66
C LEU A 108 13.69 -9.75 26.86
N ILE A 109 13.18 -10.82 27.49
CA ILE A 109 12.21 -11.73 26.87
C ILE A 109 10.99 -11.84 27.78
N TRP A 110 9.82 -11.77 27.19
CA TRP A 110 8.53 -11.97 27.84
C TRP A 110 7.93 -13.29 27.37
N ALA A 111 7.27 -14.00 28.27
CA ALA A 111 6.55 -15.23 27.95
C ALA A 111 5.18 -15.23 28.63
N GLY A 112 4.17 -15.62 27.87
CA GLY A 112 2.80 -15.82 28.34
C GLY A 112 2.37 -17.26 28.13
N SER A 113 1.59 -17.82 29.04
CA SER A 113 1.10 -19.19 28.94
C SER A 113 -0.39 -19.27 28.61
N SER A 114 -0.79 -20.40 28.06
CA SER A 114 -2.19 -20.68 27.73
C SER A 114 -3.09 -20.79 28.97
N ASP A 115 -2.51 -21.03 30.15
CA ASP A 115 -3.19 -21.08 31.44
C ASP A 115 -3.09 -19.78 32.25
N GLY A 116 -2.63 -18.66 31.61
CA GLY A 116 -2.77 -17.30 32.06
C GLY A 116 -1.67 -16.79 32.97
N LEU A 117 -0.46 -17.28 32.86
CA LEU A 117 0.70 -16.73 33.54
C LEU A 117 1.54 -15.86 32.60
N VAL A 118 2.15 -14.81 33.15
CA VAL A 118 3.07 -13.92 32.46
C VAL A 118 4.40 -13.87 33.17
N HIS A 119 5.48 -14.08 32.46
CA HIS A 119 6.83 -14.07 32.99
C HIS A 119 7.73 -13.14 32.16
N VAL A 120 8.77 -12.61 32.81
CA VAL A 120 9.80 -11.80 32.15
C VAL A 120 11.18 -12.18 32.65
N THR A 121 12.14 -12.23 31.70
CA THR A 121 13.57 -12.30 32.00
C THR A 121 14.27 -11.04 31.45
N LYS A 122 15.32 -10.59 32.14
CA LYS A 122 16.17 -9.44 31.75
C LYS A 122 17.60 -9.86 31.44
N ASP A 123 17.90 -11.15 31.52
CA ASP A 123 19.23 -11.75 31.41
C ASP A 123 19.24 -12.98 30.50
N HIS A 124 18.41 -12.93 29.46
CA HIS A 124 18.34 -13.98 28.43
C HIS A 124 17.99 -15.36 29.00
N GLY A 125 17.09 -15.41 29.97
CA GLY A 125 16.56 -16.65 30.52
C GLY A 125 17.31 -17.19 31.73
N ALA A 126 18.35 -16.53 32.26
CA ALA A 126 19.04 -16.99 33.46
C ALA A 126 18.13 -16.90 34.68
N HIS A 127 17.30 -15.86 34.76
CA HIS A 127 16.29 -15.70 35.80
C HIS A 127 14.96 -15.26 35.21
N TRP A 128 13.89 -15.86 35.69
CA TRP A 128 12.52 -15.53 35.28
C TRP A 128 11.72 -15.04 36.49
N ARG A 129 10.92 -13.99 36.29
CA ARG A 129 10.03 -13.43 37.28
C ARG A 129 8.59 -13.49 36.79
N SER A 130 7.67 -13.99 37.61
CA SER A 130 6.24 -13.87 37.34
C SER A 130 5.77 -12.43 37.47
N VAL A 131 5.03 -11.96 36.46
CA VAL A 131 4.53 -10.59 36.39
C VAL A 131 3.08 -10.57 35.87
N THR A 132 2.34 -11.62 36.16
CA THR A 132 0.93 -11.76 35.73
C THR A 132 0.08 -10.60 36.27
N PRO A 133 -0.72 -9.92 35.41
CA PRO A 133 -1.61 -8.86 35.87
C PRO A 133 -2.59 -9.38 36.93
N PRO A 134 -2.68 -8.75 38.14
CA PRO A 134 -3.57 -9.25 39.21
C PRO A 134 -5.06 -9.27 38.81
N ALA A 135 -5.47 -8.38 37.89
CA ALA A 135 -6.84 -8.27 37.40
C ALA A 135 -7.16 -9.25 36.25
N LEU A 136 -6.17 -9.99 35.75
CA LEU A 136 -6.40 -10.97 34.70
C LEU A 136 -7.14 -12.19 35.28
N PRO A 137 -8.28 -12.62 34.73
CA PRO A 137 -8.97 -13.82 35.17
C PRO A 137 -8.08 -15.06 35.03
N GLN A 138 -8.22 -16.00 35.97
CA GLN A 138 -7.51 -17.28 35.88
C GLN A 138 -7.83 -18.00 34.57
N TYR A 139 -6.84 -18.72 34.04
CA TYR A 139 -6.95 -19.47 32.78
C TYR A 139 -7.31 -18.61 31.57
N ALA A 140 -7.07 -17.29 31.61
CA ALA A 140 -7.11 -16.46 30.42
C ALA A 140 -5.84 -16.70 29.61
N GLU A 141 -5.95 -17.29 28.44
CA GLU A 141 -4.82 -17.54 27.55
C GLU A 141 -4.16 -16.23 27.14
N ILE A 142 -2.85 -16.13 27.36
CA ILE A 142 -2.08 -14.99 26.85
C ILE A 142 -1.88 -15.18 25.36
N SER A 143 -2.56 -14.38 24.56
CA SER A 143 -2.58 -14.53 23.11
C SER A 143 -1.48 -13.75 22.39
N SER A 144 -1.00 -12.64 22.97
CA SER A 144 0.10 -11.85 22.40
C SER A 144 0.83 -11.06 23.49
N ILE A 145 2.14 -10.91 23.33
CA ILE A 145 2.95 -9.95 24.10
C ILE A 145 3.80 -9.16 23.13
N GLU A 146 3.69 -7.84 23.17
CA GLU A 146 4.41 -6.90 22.32
C GLU A 146 5.31 -6.01 23.17
N PRO A 147 6.62 -6.27 23.26
CA PRO A 147 7.57 -5.34 23.87
C PRO A 147 7.71 -4.07 23.06
N SER A 148 7.71 -2.92 23.73
CA SER A 148 7.76 -1.62 23.05
C SER A 148 9.04 -1.43 22.23
N HIS A 149 8.89 -0.78 21.08
CA HIS A 149 9.98 -0.39 20.19
C HIS A 149 10.77 0.84 20.66
N VAL A 150 10.27 1.57 21.67
CA VAL A 150 10.87 2.83 22.13
C VAL A 150 11.23 2.83 23.61
N SER A 151 10.76 1.85 24.41
CA SER A 151 11.01 1.76 25.85
C SER A 151 11.16 0.32 26.29
N GLN A 152 12.31 -0.02 26.89
CA GLN A 152 12.56 -1.38 27.38
C GLN A 152 11.61 -1.78 28.51
N SER A 153 11.15 -0.82 29.33
CA SER A 153 10.27 -1.09 30.47
C SER A 153 8.81 -1.28 30.08
N THR A 154 8.45 -0.94 28.84
CA THR A 154 7.07 -0.97 28.35
C THR A 154 6.81 -2.23 27.54
N ALA A 155 5.67 -2.86 27.82
CA ALA A 155 5.13 -3.96 27.01
C ALA A 155 3.60 -3.89 27.00
N TYR A 156 3.03 -4.45 25.96
CA TYR A 156 1.59 -4.63 25.78
C TYR A 156 1.27 -6.13 25.82
N LEU A 157 0.09 -6.46 26.31
CA LEU A 157 -0.36 -7.83 26.48
C LEU A 157 -1.82 -7.93 26.06
N THR A 158 -2.15 -9.00 25.33
CA THR A 158 -3.53 -9.40 25.10
C THR A 158 -3.79 -10.79 25.69
N ALA A 159 -4.99 -10.99 26.18
CA ALA A 159 -5.45 -12.29 26.62
C ALA A 159 -6.88 -12.54 26.18
N GLN A 160 -7.26 -13.82 26.09
CA GLN A 160 -8.57 -14.26 25.67
C GLN A 160 -9.11 -15.36 26.59
N ARG A 161 -10.43 -15.43 26.64
CA ARG A 161 -11.12 -16.40 27.48
C ARG A 161 -12.42 -16.92 26.86
N TYR A 162 -12.52 -16.87 25.51
CA TYR A 162 -13.75 -17.20 24.80
C TYR A 162 -14.19 -18.67 25.00
N MET A 163 -13.26 -19.58 25.22
CA MET A 163 -13.58 -20.98 25.54
C MET A 163 -14.25 -21.16 26.91
N TRP A 164 -14.25 -20.11 27.74
CA TRP A 164 -14.94 -20.02 29.01
C TRP A 164 -16.19 -19.14 28.95
N ASP A 165 -16.71 -18.91 27.73
CA ASP A 165 -17.86 -18.03 27.46
C ASP A 165 -17.66 -16.57 27.95
N ASP A 166 -16.39 -16.12 27.96
CA ASP A 166 -16.00 -14.77 28.34
C ASP A 166 -15.34 -14.08 27.14
N PHE A 167 -16.11 -13.22 26.48
CA PHE A 167 -15.72 -12.54 25.26
C PHE A 167 -15.11 -11.15 25.46
N ARG A 168 -14.91 -10.73 26.70
CA ARG A 168 -14.38 -9.40 27.05
C ARG A 168 -12.97 -9.18 26.50
N PRO A 169 -12.64 -7.94 26.06
CA PRO A 169 -11.29 -7.59 25.64
C PRO A 169 -10.36 -7.43 26.84
N TYR A 170 -9.35 -8.25 26.90
CA TYR A 170 -8.28 -8.15 27.89
C TYR A 170 -7.03 -7.62 27.21
N VAL A 171 -6.81 -6.30 27.30
CA VAL A 171 -5.64 -5.60 26.77
C VAL A 171 -4.98 -4.81 27.89
N TYR A 172 -3.70 -5.06 28.13
CA TYR A 172 -2.95 -4.44 29.24
C TYR A 172 -1.67 -3.79 28.72
N ARG A 173 -1.23 -2.75 29.44
CA ARG A 173 0.07 -2.10 29.26
C ARG A 173 0.80 -2.04 30.59
N THR A 174 2.11 -2.31 30.56
CA THR A 174 3.06 -2.01 31.61
C THR A 174 4.08 -0.98 31.15
N ASN A 175 4.63 -0.20 32.10
CA ASN A 175 5.74 0.72 31.86
C ASN A 175 6.93 0.47 32.81
N ASP A 176 6.91 -0.62 33.56
CA ASP A 176 7.84 -0.94 34.62
C ASP A 176 8.23 -2.44 34.68
N TYR A 177 8.36 -3.05 33.50
CA TYR A 177 8.69 -4.47 33.33
C TYR A 177 7.68 -5.41 34.01
N GLY A 178 6.41 -5.06 34.00
CA GLY A 178 5.33 -5.87 34.52
C GLY A 178 5.14 -5.80 36.03
N ALA A 179 5.78 -4.85 36.75
CA ALA A 179 5.49 -4.63 38.17
C ALA A 179 4.05 -4.13 38.36
N HIS A 180 3.58 -3.26 37.47
CA HIS A 180 2.19 -2.80 37.41
C HIS A 180 1.65 -2.90 36.00
N TRP A 181 0.35 -3.21 35.88
CA TRP A 181 -0.37 -3.30 34.64
C TRP A 181 -1.61 -2.40 34.65
N THR A 182 -1.85 -1.72 33.54
CA THR A 182 -3.05 -0.91 33.33
C THR A 182 -3.85 -1.55 32.20
N GLN A 183 -5.13 -1.80 32.43
CA GLN A 183 -6.02 -2.25 31.34
C GLN A 183 -6.30 -1.07 30.40
N ILE A 184 -6.16 -1.31 29.10
CA ILE A 184 -6.25 -0.30 28.04
C ILE A 184 -7.23 -0.72 26.93
N SER A 185 -8.39 -1.25 27.28
CA SER A 185 -9.39 -1.76 26.32
C SER A 185 -10.54 -0.80 26.01
N THR A 186 -10.48 0.47 26.45
CA THR A 186 -11.54 1.46 26.26
C THR A 186 -11.82 1.73 24.78
N GLY A 187 -13.06 1.48 24.32
CA GLY A 187 -13.46 1.65 22.90
C GLY A 187 -13.50 0.35 22.10
N ILE A 188 -12.93 -0.76 22.63
CA ILE A 188 -13.19 -2.09 22.07
C ILE A 188 -14.51 -2.61 22.66
N PRO A 189 -15.46 -3.11 21.86
CA PRO A 189 -16.73 -3.66 22.37
C PRO A 189 -16.52 -4.78 23.40
N SER A 190 -17.40 -4.87 24.38
CA SER A 190 -17.29 -5.80 25.50
C SER A 190 -17.45 -7.29 25.11
N ASP A 191 -17.89 -7.56 23.90
CA ASP A 191 -18.06 -8.88 23.33
C ASP A 191 -17.01 -9.19 22.25
N GLU A 192 -15.93 -8.40 22.18
CA GLU A 192 -14.84 -8.57 21.23
C GLU A 192 -13.52 -8.90 21.93
N TYR A 193 -13.22 -10.18 22.12
CA TYR A 193 -11.91 -10.59 22.62
C TYR A 193 -10.80 -10.30 21.60
N VAL A 194 -9.58 -10.09 22.12
CA VAL A 194 -8.42 -9.63 21.35
C VAL A 194 -7.39 -10.74 21.24
N PHE A 195 -6.92 -11.03 20.01
CA PHE A 195 -5.87 -12.02 19.77
C PHE A 195 -4.47 -11.43 19.78
N VAL A 196 -4.31 -10.24 19.21
CA VAL A 196 -2.99 -9.68 18.91
C VAL A 196 -2.99 -8.18 19.12
N ILE A 197 -1.87 -7.67 19.62
CA ILE A 197 -1.55 -6.24 19.67
C ILE A 197 -0.18 -6.01 19.04
N ARG A 198 -0.04 -4.91 18.28
CA ARG A 198 1.22 -4.47 17.71
C ARG A 198 1.39 -2.97 17.88
N GLN A 199 2.60 -2.55 18.28
CA GLN A 199 2.99 -1.14 18.30
C GLN A 199 3.69 -0.78 17.00
N ASP A 200 3.35 0.38 16.43
CA ASP A 200 4.09 0.92 15.31
C ASP A 200 5.54 1.26 15.74
N PRO A 201 6.55 0.79 14.97
CA PRO A 201 7.95 1.02 15.32
C PRO A 201 8.40 2.50 15.25
N HIS A 202 7.73 3.32 14.44
CA HIS A 202 8.08 4.74 14.24
C HIS A 202 7.23 5.68 15.11
N GLN A 203 5.95 5.32 15.30
CA GLN A 203 5.01 6.13 16.06
C GLN A 203 4.49 5.38 17.28
N PRO A 204 5.07 5.61 18.49
CA PRO A 204 4.75 4.82 19.68
C PRO A 204 3.30 4.96 20.17
N ASN A 205 2.60 6.02 19.78
CA ASN A 205 1.19 6.21 20.10
C ASN A 205 0.25 5.43 19.19
N LEU A 206 0.74 4.94 18.05
CA LEU A 206 -0.03 4.15 17.10
C LEU A 206 0.05 2.67 17.47
N LEU A 207 -1.10 2.11 17.83
CA LEU A 207 -1.24 0.69 18.13
C LEU A 207 -2.34 0.07 17.26
N PHE A 208 -2.17 -1.18 16.94
CA PHE A 208 -3.17 -2.00 16.24
C PHE A 208 -3.54 -3.20 17.11
N ALA A 209 -4.83 -3.50 17.20
CA ALA A 209 -5.35 -4.67 17.91
C ALA A 209 -6.25 -5.49 16.98
N GLY A 210 -5.95 -6.79 16.86
CA GLY A 210 -6.77 -7.73 16.11
C GLY A 210 -7.78 -8.42 17.03
N THR A 211 -9.07 -8.28 16.70
CA THR A 211 -10.17 -8.84 17.49
C THR A 211 -10.88 -10.00 16.78
N ARG A 212 -11.91 -10.54 17.41
CA ARG A 212 -12.77 -11.56 16.76
C ARG A 212 -13.49 -11.05 15.51
N ASN A 213 -13.64 -9.73 15.31
CA ASN A 213 -14.46 -9.18 14.22
C ASN A 213 -13.68 -8.28 13.27
N THR A 214 -12.60 -7.61 13.72
CA THR A 214 -11.91 -6.61 12.91
C THR A 214 -10.56 -6.20 13.50
N VAL A 215 -9.91 -5.22 12.88
CA VAL A 215 -8.78 -4.48 13.44
C VAL A 215 -9.31 -3.24 14.16
N HIS A 216 -8.82 -2.99 15.36
CA HIS A 216 -8.95 -1.72 16.06
C HIS A 216 -7.62 -0.96 16.03
N VAL A 217 -7.68 0.35 15.99
CA VAL A 217 -6.53 1.25 16.02
C VAL A 217 -6.64 2.21 17.21
N SER A 218 -5.49 2.49 17.85
CA SER A 218 -5.35 3.54 18.84
C SER A 218 -4.31 4.55 18.35
N PHE A 219 -4.62 5.84 18.48
CA PHE A 219 -3.73 6.95 18.18
C PHE A 219 -3.10 7.60 19.41
N ASN A 220 -3.33 7.05 20.59
CA ASN A 220 -2.95 7.63 21.87
C ASN A 220 -2.35 6.60 22.85
N GLY A 221 -1.61 5.63 22.31
CA GLY A 221 -0.90 4.63 23.11
C GLY A 221 -1.82 3.67 23.88
N GLY A 222 -3.03 3.42 23.36
CA GLY A 222 -4.01 2.52 23.95
C GLY A 222 -4.99 3.18 24.92
N ALA A 223 -4.95 4.50 25.10
CA ALA A 223 -5.91 5.18 25.97
C ALA A 223 -7.35 5.07 25.44
N SER A 224 -7.51 5.02 24.12
CA SER A 224 -8.79 4.71 23.46
C SER A 224 -8.57 4.00 22.14
N TRP A 225 -9.56 3.20 21.73
CA TRP A 225 -9.56 2.42 20.50
C TRP A 225 -10.78 2.75 19.64
N GLN A 226 -10.60 2.64 18.32
CA GLN A 226 -11.67 2.73 17.35
C GLN A 226 -11.50 1.68 16.25
N PRO A 227 -12.57 1.22 15.60
CA PRO A 227 -12.47 0.23 14.53
C PRO A 227 -11.77 0.82 13.30
N LEU A 228 -10.90 0.02 12.67
CA LEU A 228 -10.24 0.28 11.39
C LEU A 228 -10.68 -0.78 10.39
N THR A 229 -11.93 -0.71 9.95
CA THR A 229 -12.52 -1.74 9.08
C THR A 229 -12.17 -1.53 7.61
N LEU A 230 -12.27 -0.27 7.12
CA LEU A 230 -12.15 0.05 5.69
C LEU A 230 -13.00 -0.91 4.84
N ASN A 231 -12.35 -1.72 3.99
CA ASN A 231 -13.00 -2.78 3.21
C ASN A 231 -12.75 -4.19 3.76
N LEU A 232 -12.17 -4.32 4.96
CA LEU A 232 -12.02 -5.60 5.64
C LEU A 232 -13.40 -6.10 6.08
N PRO A 233 -13.85 -7.29 5.68
CA PRO A 233 -15.11 -7.84 6.15
C PRO A 233 -15.06 -8.15 7.64
N GLY A 234 -16.22 -8.34 8.28
CA GLY A 234 -16.30 -8.85 9.65
C GLY A 234 -15.66 -10.23 9.72
N VAL A 235 -14.48 -10.34 10.32
CA VAL A 235 -13.65 -11.56 10.37
C VAL A 235 -12.69 -11.51 11.54
N GLN A 236 -12.43 -12.67 12.11
CA GLN A 236 -11.46 -12.83 13.18
C GLN A 236 -10.03 -12.52 12.66
N VAL A 237 -9.34 -11.62 13.34
CA VAL A 237 -7.95 -11.24 13.05
C VAL A 237 -7.02 -11.98 14.00
N ARG A 238 -6.20 -12.86 13.44
CA ARG A 238 -5.31 -13.75 14.21
C ARG A 238 -3.92 -13.18 14.44
N ASP A 239 -3.39 -12.45 13.45
CA ASP A 239 -2.08 -11.81 13.59
C ASP A 239 -2.01 -10.53 12.75
N ILE A 240 -1.10 -9.65 13.14
CA ILE A 240 -0.79 -8.39 12.47
C ILE A 240 0.73 -8.26 12.38
N ALA A 241 1.22 -7.89 11.20
CA ALA A 241 2.62 -7.57 10.98
C ALA A 241 2.77 -6.17 10.37
N ILE A 242 3.69 -5.38 10.89
CA ILE A 242 3.98 -4.03 10.41
C ILE A 242 5.30 -4.04 9.66
N ASP A 243 5.28 -3.77 8.34
CA ASP A 243 6.49 -3.48 7.58
C ASP A 243 6.72 -1.97 7.54
N SER A 244 7.47 -1.48 8.51
CA SER A 244 7.78 -0.06 8.67
C SER A 244 8.61 0.51 7.51
N ARG A 245 9.36 -0.33 6.77
CA ARG A 245 10.15 0.11 5.61
C ARG A 245 9.26 0.42 4.41
N GLN A 246 8.16 -0.31 4.26
CA GLN A 246 7.19 -0.11 3.19
C GLN A 246 5.99 0.73 3.64
N GLY A 247 5.87 1.03 4.95
CA GLY A 247 4.73 1.73 5.51
C GLY A 247 3.43 0.94 5.30
N GLN A 248 3.44 -0.36 5.63
CA GLN A 248 2.32 -1.27 5.39
C GLN A 248 2.00 -2.09 6.64
N VAL A 249 0.73 -2.45 6.78
CA VAL A 249 0.25 -3.41 7.79
C VAL A 249 -0.37 -4.60 7.07
N ALA A 250 0.14 -5.79 7.34
CA ALA A 250 -0.43 -7.05 6.91
C ALA A 250 -1.27 -7.65 8.03
N VAL A 251 -2.47 -8.10 7.70
CA VAL A 251 -3.45 -8.68 8.62
C VAL A 251 -3.75 -10.11 8.21
N ALA A 252 -3.49 -11.06 9.10
CA ALA A 252 -3.84 -12.46 8.93
C ALA A 252 -5.22 -12.72 9.53
N THR A 253 -6.14 -13.24 8.72
CA THR A 253 -7.52 -13.50 9.14
C THR A 253 -7.82 -14.99 9.23
N HIS A 254 -8.77 -15.36 10.07
CA HIS A 254 -9.27 -16.72 10.12
C HIS A 254 -10.37 -16.91 9.07
N GLY A 255 -9.99 -17.47 7.92
CA GLY A 255 -10.93 -17.86 6.84
C GLY A 255 -11.14 -16.82 5.72
N ARG A 256 -10.43 -15.65 5.76
CA ARG A 256 -10.51 -14.64 4.71
C ARG A 256 -9.12 -14.22 4.18
N ALA A 257 -8.14 -15.13 4.26
CA ALA A 257 -6.77 -14.95 3.79
C ALA A 257 -6.04 -13.75 4.42
N PHE A 258 -5.08 -13.17 3.70
CA PHE A 258 -4.30 -12.03 4.13
C PHE A 258 -4.82 -10.73 3.51
N TRP A 259 -4.81 -9.66 4.31
CA TRP A 259 -5.15 -8.32 3.89
C TRP A 259 -3.97 -7.40 4.11
N VAL A 260 -3.76 -6.44 3.22
CA VAL A 260 -2.68 -5.47 3.35
C VAL A 260 -3.25 -4.06 3.29
N LEU A 261 -3.00 -3.29 4.34
CA LEU A 261 -3.20 -1.86 4.34
C LEU A 261 -1.89 -1.19 3.94
N GLY A 262 -1.83 -0.65 2.73
CA GLY A 262 -0.72 0.18 2.27
C GLY A 262 -0.84 1.62 2.79
N ASN A 263 0.28 2.29 2.90
CA ASN A 263 0.36 3.71 3.28
C ASN A 263 -0.21 4.02 4.67
N ILE A 264 0.42 3.47 5.70
CA ILE A 264 0.07 3.79 7.11
C ILE A 264 0.68 5.11 7.61
N THR A 265 1.49 5.81 6.80
CA THR A 265 2.13 7.07 7.21
C THR A 265 1.13 8.15 7.60
N VAL A 266 -0.09 8.10 7.06
CA VAL A 266 -1.20 8.97 7.50
C VAL A 266 -1.62 8.65 8.93
N LEU A 267 -1.69 7.36 9.28
CA LEU A 267 -2.03 6.94 10.65
C LEU A 267 -0.92 7.31 11.63
N GLU A 268 0.35 7.20 11.22
CA GLU A 268 1.50 7.64 12.02
C GLU A 268 1.42 9.15 12.30
N GLN A 269 1.09 9.97 11.29
CA GLN A 269 0.93 11.42 11.44
C GLN A 269 -0.29 11.79 12.30
N LEU A 270 -1.40 11.06 12.20
CA LEU A 270 -2.57 11.22 13.06
C LEU A 270 -2.28 10.88 14.54
N ALA A 271 -1.35 9.97 14.78
CA ALA A 271 -0.94 9.59 16.13
C ALA A 271 0.15 10.50 16.73
N ASP A 272 0.70 11.43 15.94
CA ASP A 272 1.69 12.40 16.41
C ASP A 272 1.01 13.65 16.99
N PRO A 273 1.01 13.83 18.32
CA PRO A 273 0.39 14.99 18.96
C PRO A 273 1.09 16.30 18.66
N SER A 274 2.31 16.26 18.10
CA SER A 274 3.10 17.45 17.72
C SER A 274 2.94 17.85 16.27
N HIS A 275 2.12 17.13 15.48
CA HIS A 275 1.92 17.42 14.07
C HIS A 275 1.24 18.80 13.89
N PRO A 276 1.93 19.81 13.34
CA PRO A 276 1.48 21.20 13.38
C PRO A 276 0.20 21.47 12.57
N ASP A 277 0.01 20.70 11.49
CA ASP A 277 -1.11 20.92 10.55
C ASP A 277 -2.46 20.44 11.10
N LEU A 278 -2.47 19.56 12.14
CA LEU A 278 -3.70 19.12 12.78
C LEU A 278 -4.40 20.23 13.58
N ALA A 279 -3.63 21.22 14.05
CA ALA A 279 -4.15 22.33 14.85
C ALA A 279 -5.00 23.32 14.02
N ASP A 280 -4.76 23.46 12.72
CA ASP A 280 -5.42 24.41 11.83
C ASP A 280 -6.68 23.88 11.14
N GLY A 281 -7.01 22.61 11.32
CA GLY A 281 -8.23 21.98 10.79
C GLY A 281 -8.26 21.78 9.27
N LEU A 282 -7.11 21.85 8.60
CA LEU A 282 -6.93 21.63 7.15
C LEU A 282 -5.61 20.92 6.87
N PRO A 283 -5.32 19.76 7.49
CA PRO A 283 -4.04 19.10 7.32
C PRO A 283 -3.84 18.60 5.88
N LEU A 284 -2.62 18.82 5.38
CA LEU A 284 -2.04 18.09 4.27
C LEU A 284 -1.01 17.11 4.84
N TYR A 285 -1.27 15.84 4.74
CA TYR A 285 -0.36 14.80 5.24
C TYR A 285 0.81 14.60 4.30
N ALA A 286 2.03 14.43 4.86
CA ALA A 286 3.21 14.12 4.07
C ALA A 286 3.02 12.78 3.34
N PRO A 287 3.13 12.75 2.01
CA PRO A 287 2.96 11.50 1.26
C PRO A 287 4.09 10.51 1.57
N GLN A 288 3.73 9.24 1.57
CA GLN A 288 4.71 8.14 1.58
C GLN A 288 5.62 8.20 0.35
N THR A 289 6.81 7.58 0.43
CA THR A 289 7.66 7.37 -0.75
C THR A 289 6.86 6.70 -1.86
N ALA A 290 6.83 7.35 -3.03
CA ALA A 290 6.24 6.78 -4.24
C ALA A 290 7.28 5.96 -5.02
N TRP A 291 6.83 4.88 -5.64
CA TRP A 291 7.71 3.95 -6.34
C TRP A 291 7.43 3.94 -7.85
N LEU A 292 8.47 4.18 -8.64
CA LEU A 292 8.44 3.91 -10.08
C LEU A 292 8.68 2.41 -10.27
N THR A 293 7.64 1.68 -10.66
CA THR A 293 7.70 0.24 -10.86
C THR A 293 6.60 -0.19 -11.83
N HIS A 294 6.75 -1.35 -12.42
CA HIS A 294 5.68 -2.03 -13.14
C HIS A 294 5.10 -3.12 -12.25
N PHE A 295 3.79 -3.12 -12.08
CA PHE A 295 3.11 -4.21 -11.40
C PHE A 295 2.80 -5.32 -12.40
N TYR A 296 3.20 -6.54 -12.05
CA TYR A 296 2.81 -7.72 -12.81
C TYR A 296 1.36 -8.12 -12.47
N GLY A 297 0.58 -8.48 -13.45
CA GLY A 297 -0.82 -8.94 -13.22
C GLY A 297 -1.71 -8.61 -14.41
N GLY A 298 -2.42 -7.52 -14.39
CA GLY A 298 -3.31 -7.11 -15.48
C GLY A 298 -4.18 -8.28 -16.02
N ALA A 299 -4.21 -8.47 -17.32
CA ALA A 299 -4.97 -9.51 -18.00
C ALA A 299 -4.54 -10.96 -17.67
N PHE A 300 -3.39 -11.15 -17.02
CA PHE A 300 -2.87 -12.45 -16.60
C PHE A 300 -3.08 -12.73 -15.12
N ALA A 301 -3.77 -11.84 -14.38
CA ALA A 301 -4.12 -12.09 -12.98
C ALA A 301 -5.07 -13.29 -12.91
N ARG A 302 -4.73 -14.27 -12.04
CA ARG A 302 -5.59 -15.43 -11.80
C ARG A 302 -6.74 -15.02 -10.88
N GLU A 303 -7.88 -15.72 -11.00
CA GLU A 303 -8.97 -15.59 -10.06
C GLU A 303 -8.45 -15.78 -8.61
N GLY A 304 -8.85 -14.90 -7.71
CA GLY A 304 -8.36 -14.89 -6.33
C GLY A 304 -7.01 -14.19 -6.11
N SER A 305 -6.38 -13.61 -7.15
CA SER A 305 -5.20 -12.78 -6.97
C SER A 305 -5.54 -11.49 -6.23
N GLY A 306 -4.66 -11.06 -5.32
CA GLY A 306 -4.75 -9.74 -4.69
C GLY A 306 -4.62 -8.61 -5.71
N GLN A 307 -5.24 -7.47 -5.41
CA GLN A 307 -5.09 -6.28 -6.23
C GLN A 307 -3.73 -5.63 -5.99
N ASN A 308 -3.08 -5.19 -7.06
CA ASN A 308 -1.88 -4.37 -6.93
C ASN A 308 -2.21 -3.02 -6.26
N PRO A 309 -1.27 -2.42 -5.50
CA PRO A 309 -1.40 -1.05 -5.05
C PRO A 309 -1.60 -0.11 -6.25
N GLN A 310 -2.34 0.97 -6.04
CA GLN A 310 -2.44 2.00 -7.09
C GLN A 310 -1.07 2.61 -7.34
N PHE A 311 -0.68 2.66 -8.61
CA PHE A 311 0.57 3.30 -9.02
C PHE A 311 0.55 4.80 -8.72
N GLY A 312 1.69 5.34 -8.29
CA GLY A 312 1.86 6.77 -8.11
C GLY A 312 2.00 7.22 -6.65
N ALA A 313 1.78 8.52 -6.41
CA ALA A 313 1.84 9.13 -5.10
C ALA A 313 0.43 9.33 -4.53
N ALA A 314 0.14 8.70 -3.41
CA ALA A 314 -1.10 8.93 -2.66
C ALA A 314 -0.94 10.16 -1.76
N VAL A 315 -1.81 11.15 -1.94
CA VAL A 315 -1.86 12.39 -1.16
C VAL A 315 -3.13 12.39 -0.32
N PHE A 316 -3.00 12.55 0.98
CA PHE A 316 -4.12 12.67 1.90
C PHE A 316 -4.20 14.08 2.45
N PHE A 317 -5.41 14.61 2.53
CA PHE A 317 -5.69 15.95 3.05
C PHE A 317 -7.11 16.05 3.55
N GLU A 318 -7.38 16.98 4.44
CA GLU A 318 -8.72 17.22 4.94
C GLU A 318 -9.33 18.50 4.38
N VAL A 319 -10.64 18.47 4.23
CA VAL A 319 -11.48 19.57 3.78
C VAL A 319 -12.52 19.84 4.86
N PRO A 320 -12.82 21.13 5.17
CA PRO A 320 -13.77 21.47 6.24
C PRO A 320 -15.12 20.78 6.06
N ALA A 321 -15.77 20.42 7.18
CA ALA A 321 -17.09 19.80 7.19
C ALA A 321 -18.16 20.62 6.42
N GLY A 322 -18.02 21.95 6.37
CA GLY A 322 -18.92 22.83 5.63
C GLY A 322 -18.59 23.06 4.16
N TYR A 323 -17.64 22.31 3.57
CA TYR A 323 -17.28 22.49 2.17
C TYR A 323 -18.46 22.16 1.24
N ASN A 324 -18.83 23.13 0.40
CA ASN A 324 -19.93 23.05 -0.55
C ASN A 324 -19.54 23.30 -2.02
N GLY A 325 -18.21 23.35 -2.29
CA GLY A 325 -17.66 23.60 -3.62
C GLY A 325 -17.46 25.08 -3.98
N SER A 326 -17.88 26.03 -3.13
CA SER A 326 -17.72 27.47 -3.42
C SER A 326 -16.30 27.99 -3.19
N THR A 327 -15.55 27.36 -2.26
CA THR A 327 -14.15 27.72 -2.01
C THR A 327 -13.24 27.01 -3.01
N PRO A 328 -12.43 27.71 -3.81
CA PRO A 328 -11.50 27.09 -4.73
C PRO A 328 -10.48 26.21 -3.99
N ALA A 329 -10.25 24.99 -4.50
CA ALA A 329 -9.26 24.07 -3.97
C ALA A 329 -8.41 23.48 -5.10
N SER A 330 -7.13 23.23 -4.82
CA SER A 330 -6.21 22.64 -5.80
C SER A 330 -5.07 21.86 -5.16
N LEU A 331 -4.54 20.88 -5.89
CA LEU A 331 -3.27 20.22 -5.60
C LEU A 331 -2.27 20.55 -6.70
N THR A 332 -1.09 21.03 -6.31
CA THR A 332 0.01 21.34 -7.23
C THR A 332 1.22 20.48 -6.87
N PHE A 333 1.73 19.76 -7.86
CA PHE A 333 2.96 18.98 -7.75
C PHE A 333 4.11 19.73 -8.39
N SER A 334 5.25 19.79 -7.72
CA SER A 334 6.47 20.45 -8.17
C SER A 334 7.71 19.65 -7.87
N ASP A 335 8.79 19.91 -8.59
CA ASP A 335 10.11 19.34 -8.33
C ASP A 335 10.78 19.99 -7.10
N ALA A 336 11.99 19.54 -6.76
CA ALA A 336 12.76 20.08 -5.64
C ALA A 336 13.11 21.56 -5.79
N HIS A 337 13.17 22.09 -7.02
CA HIS A 337 13.49 23.48 -7.34
C HIS A 337 12.24 24.38 -7.36
N GLY A 338 11.06 23.80 -7.20
CA GLY A 338 9.78 24.53 -7.23
C GLY A 338 9.18 24.70 -8.61
N HIS A 339 9.75 24.08 -9.67
CA HIS A 339 9.12 24.08 -10.99
C HIS A 339 7.85 23.24 -10.93
N VAL A 340 6.74 23.86 -11.31
CA VAL A 340 5.44 23.20 -11.33
C VAL A 340 5.42 22.11 -12.41
N ILE A 341 5.05 20.89 -12.02
CA ILE A 341 4.87 19.76 -12.92
C ILE A 341 3.41 19.70 -13.37
N ARG A 342 2.47 19.66 -12.42
CA ARG A 342 1.04 19.57 -12.72
C ARG A 342 0.21 20.18 -11.60
N THR A 343 -0.91 20.82 -11.96
CA THR A 343 -1.90 21.34 -11.03
C THR A 343 -3.25 20.71 -11.34
N PHE A 344 -3.93 20.23 -10.31
CA PHE A 344 -5.28 19.69 -10.36
C PHE A 344 -6.22 20.62 -9.63
N SER A 345 -7.25 21.14 -10.34
CA SER A 345 -8.34 21.87 -9.72
C SER A 345 -9.32 20.87 -9.09
N LEU A 346 -9.56 21.02 -7.79
CA LEU A 346 -10.45 20.15 -7.04
C LEU A 346 -11.87 20.74 -7.02
N HIS A 347 -12.88 19.86 -7.03
CA HIS A 347 -14.29 20.26 -7.01
C HIS A 347 -15.09 19.38 -6.05
N LEU A 348 -16.28 19.83 -5.65
CA LEU A 348 -17.15 19.05 -4.80
C LEU A 348 -17.61 17.80 -5.56
N LYS A 349 -17.33 16.61 -4.99
CA LYS A 349 -17.72 15.33 -5.55
C LYS A 349 -19.24 15.20 -5.61
N LYS A 350 -19.75 14.78 -6.76
CA LYS A 350 -21.17 14.54 -7.00
C LYS A 350 -21.40 13.07 -7.42
N PRO A 351 -22.57 12.50 -7.15
CA PRO A 351 -22.90 11.15 -7.63
C PRO A 351 -22.80 11.00 -9.16
N SER A 352 -23.03 12.11 -9.90
CA SER A 352 -22.90 12.16 -11.37
C SER A 352 -21.46 12.08 -11.87
N ASP A 353 -20.45 12.29 -11.03
CA ASP A 353 -19.03 12.24 -11.43
C ASP A 353 -18.58 10.79 -11.69
N THR A 354 -19.32 9.82 -11.16
CA THR A 354 -19.11 8.41 -11.47
C THR A 354 -19.91 8.04 -12.71
N LEU A 355 -19.22 7.77 -13.81
CA LEU A 355 -19.86 7.34 -15.06
C LEU A 355 -20.55 5.99 -14.89
N LYS A 356 -21.82 5.92 -15.29
CA LYS A 356 -22.53 4.65 -15.42
C LYS A 356 -21.94 3.82 -16.57
N PRO A 357 -21.97 2.47 -16.50
CA PRO A 357 -21.47 1.61 -17.58
C PRO A 357 -21.99 1.99 -18.95
N GLU A 358 -23.30 2.26 -19.07
CA GLU A 358 -23.97 2.59 -20.33
C GLU A 358 -23.48 3.93 -20.94
N ALA A 359 -23.07 4.88 -20.08
CA ALA A 359 -22.51 6.15 -20.55
C ALA A 359 -21.11 6.00 -21.12
N ARG A 360 -20.34 5.00 -20.65
CA ARG A 360 -18.98 4.74 -21.12
C ARG A 360 -18.94 4.20 -22.54
N GLU A 361 -19.92 3.39 -22.94
CA GLU A 361 -19.96 2.73 -24.25
C GLU A 361 -19.97 3.72 -25.42
N ASN A 362 -20.47 4.94 -25.20
CA ASN A 362 -20.58 5.97 -26.23
C ASN A 362 -19.48 7.04 -26.15
N MET A 363 -18.49 6.90 -25.28
CA MET A 363 -17.41 7.86 -25.09
C MET A 363 -16.15 7.45 -25.83
N SER A 364 -15.46 8.42 -26.45
CA SER A 364 -14.12 8.21 -26.96
C SER A 364 -13.11 7.96 -25.81
N PRO A 365 -11.97 7.32 -26.06
CA PRO A 365 -10.90 7.15 -25.06
C PRO A 365 -10.49 8.46 -24.37
N ALA A 366 -10.36 9.55 -25.13
CA ALA A 366 -10.07 10.89 -24.58
C ALA A 366 -11.17 11.41 -23.64
N GLN A 367 -12.45 11.16 -23.96
CA GLN A 367 -13.56 11.53 -23.10
C GLN A 367 -13.60 10.68 -21.83
N LEU A 368 -13.32 9.38 -21.93
CA LEU A 368 -13.22 8.48 -20.78
C LEU A 368 -12.10 8.91 -19.84
N LYS A 369 -10.93 9.27 -20.37
CA LYS A 369 -9.81 9.78 -19.60
C LYS A 369 -10.13 11.10 -18.92
N ALA A 370 -10.67 12.09 -19.64
CA ALA A 370 -11.07 13.37 -19.08
C ALA A 370 -12.11 13.20 -17.96
N ALA A 371 -13.07 12.30 -18.14
CA ALA A 371 -14.06 11.99 -17.11
C ALA A 371 -13.45 11.28 -15.89
N ALA A 372 -12.48 10.39 -16.09
CA ALA A 372 -11.76 9.72 -15.00
C ALA A 372 -10.89 10.73 -14.20
N GLU A 373 -10.18 11.63 -14.88
CA GLU A 373 -9.41 12.70 -14.25
C GLU A 373 -10.32 13.67 -13.48
N TYR A 374 -11.45 14.04 -14.06
CA TYR A 374 -12.45 14.87 -13.38
C TYR A 374 -12.98 14.17 -12.13
N ALA A 375 -13.39 12.91 -12.24
CA ALA A 375 -13.86 12.15 -11.08
C ALA A 375 -12.80 12.00 -9.99
N ALA A 376 -11.53 11.80 -10.37
CA ALA A 376 -10.40 11.72 -9.44
C ALA A 376 -10.12 13.03 -8.69
N ALA A 377 -10.48 14.18 -9.28
CA ALA A 377 -10.36 15.50 -8.66
C ALA A 377 -11.56 15.88 -7.78
N GLY A 378 -12.56 15.01 -7.67
CA GLY A 378 -13.73 15.18 -6.80
C GLY A 378 -13.37 14.97 -5.33
N ILE A 379 -13.69 15.95 -4.47
CA ILE A 379 -13.42 15.93 -3.03
C ILE A 379 -14.72 16.08 -2.21
N SER A 380 -14.69 15.57 -1.00
CA SER A 380 -15.81 15.63 -0.03
C SER A 380 -15.35 16.30 1.27
N PRO A 381 -16.26 16.81 2.10
CA PRO A 381 -15.92 17.20 3.46
C PRO A 381 -15.24 16.05 4.22
N GLY A 382 -14.24 16.39 5.05
CA GLY A 382 -13.41 15.44 5.80
C GLY A 382 -12.20 14.96 5.03
N MET A 383 -11.74 13.75 5.33
CA MET A 383 -10.54 13.14 4.76
C MET A 383 -10.75 12.80 3.29
N ASN A 384 -9.79 13.21 2.46
CA ASN A 384 -9.73 12.92 1.04
C ASN A 384 -8.41 12.25 0.67
N ARG A 385 -8.44 11.41 -0.36
CA ARG A 385 -7.29 10.79 -0.97
C ARG A 385 -7.24 11.12 -2.45
N PHE A 386 -6.13 11.68 -2.89
CA PHE A 386 -5.83 11.93 -4.30
C PHE A 386 -4.66 11.05 -4.74
N GLN A 387 -4.72 10.49 -5.94
CA GLN A 387 -3.64 9.66 -6.50
C GLN A 387 -3.03 10.39 -7.70
N TRP A 388 -1.76 10.82 -7.58
CA TRP A 388 -1.01 11.35 -8.71
C TRP A 388 -0.22 10.23 -9.38
N ASP A 389 -0.37 10.11 -10.68
CA ASP A 389 0.25 9.10 -11.54
C ASP A 389 1.74 9.33 -11.81
N LEU A 390 2.38 10.28 -11.14
CA LEU A 390 3.79 10.67 -11.33
C LEU A 390 4.12 11.12 -12.75
N ARG A 391 3.16 11.71 -13.46
CA ARG A 391 3.35 12.14 -14.84
C ARG A 391 3.24 13.66 -15.00
N TYR A 392 3.99 14.15 -15.98
CA TYR A 392 3.78 15.45 -16.55
C TYR A 392 2.47 15.49 -17.34
N PRO A 393 1.94 16.68 -17.68
CA PRO A 393 0.77 16.78 -18.54
C PRO A 393 0.99 16.10 -19.89
N ASP A 394 -0.06 15.51 -20.40
CA ASP A 394 -0.10 14.92 -21.72
C ASP A 394 0.04 15.99 -22.82
N ALA A 395 0.27 15.55 -24.06
CA ALA A 395 0.12 16.42 -25.22
C ALA A 395 -1.34 16.84 -25.39
N THR A 396 -1.57 17.97 -26.07
CA THR A 396 -2.92 18.43 -26.44
C THR A 396 -3.63 17.39 -27.31
N ASP A 397 -4.89 17.08 -27.02
CA ASP A 397 -5.67 16.17 -27.84
C ASP A 397 -6.14 16.83 -29.14
N VAL A 398 -6.14 16.08 -30.23
CA VAL A 398 -6.73 16.52 -31.50
C VAL A 398 -8.26 16.35 -31.44
N LYS A 399 -8.99 17.41 -31.72
CA LYS A 399 -10.46 17.40 -31.72
C LYS A 399 -11.01 16.44 -32.79
N GLY A 400 -11.82 15.49 -32.36
CA GLY A 400 -12.44 14.50 -33.23
C GLY A 400 -11.52 13.34 -33.64
N PHE A 401 -10.31 13.26 -33.08
CA PHE A 401 -9.43 12.13 -33.31
C PHE A 401 -9.82 10.97 -32.38
N TYR A 402 -9.84 9.77 -32.93
CA TYR A 402 -10.01 8.53 -32.21
C TYR A 402 -8.63 7.89 -31.99
N VAL A 403 -8.23 7.71 -30.75
CA VAL A 403 -6.93 7.06 -30.43
C VAL A 403 -7.00 5.59 -30.80
N PRO A 404 -6.19 5.11 -31.77
CA PRO A 404 -6.20 3.71 -32.12
C PRO A 404 -5.50 2.89 -31.02
N SER A 405 -6.16 1.86 -30.57
CA SER A 405 -5.58 0.87 -29.68
C SER A 405 -4.81 -0.16 -30.51
N ALA A 406 -3.57 0.11 -30.85
CA ALA A 406 -2.71 -0.92 -31.39
C ALA A 406 -2.34 -1.89 -30.26
N ALA A 407 -2.65 -3.17 -30.41
CA ALA A 407 -2.29 -4.26 -29.50
C ALA A 407 -3.04 -4.36 -28.16
N GLY A 408 -4.34 -4.13 -28.12
CA GLY A 408 -5.20 -4.68 -27.06
C GLY A 408 -5.16 -3.99 -25.69
N GLY A 409 -4.80 -2.72 -25.63
CA GLY A 409 -4.83 -1.94 -24.40
C GLY A 409 -5.64 -0.65 -24.58
N GLU A 410 -6.39 -0.27 -23.57
CA GLU A 410 -7.06 1.04 -23.44
C GLU A 410 -6.05 2.19 -23.25
N ASN A 411 -4.79 2.01 -23.66
CA ASN A 411 -3.72 2.94 -23.38
C ASN A 411 -3.74 4.10 -24.38
N ASP A 412 -3.98 5.29 -23.89
CA ASP A 412 -3.65 6.52 -24.57
C ASP A 412 -2.12 6.65 -24.68
N PHE A 413 -1.58 6.33 -25.84
CA PHE A 413 -0.14 6.39 -26.12
C PHE A 413 0.47 7.80 -26.02
N ALA A 414 -0.35 8.84 -25.88
CA ALA A 414 0.10 10.22 -25.76
C ALA A 414 0.31 10.68 -24.31
N MET A 415 0.36 9.74 -23.37
CA MET A 415 0.58 10.07 -21.94
C MET A 415 1.87 10.86 -21.72
N GLY A 416 1.78 11.84 -20.81
CA GLY A 416 2.94 12.63 -20.42
C GLY A 416 4.05 11.77 -19.79
N PRO A 417 5.31 12.22 -19.86
CA PRO A 417 6.45 11.51 -19.29
C PRO A 417 6.31 11.32 -17.79
N GLN A 418 6.76 10.17 -17.29
CA GLN A 418 6.91 9.97 -15.86
C GLN A 418 8.06 10.79 -15.30
N VAL A 419 7.92 11.28 -14.07
CA VAL A 419 9.00 11.95 -13.35
C VAL A 419 10.16 10.98 -13.10
N VAL A 420 11.35 11.50 -12.86
CA VAL A 420 12.53 10.71 -12.47
C VAL A 420 12.58 10.51 -10.95
N PRO A 421 13.31 9.52 -10.42
CA PRO A 421 13.57 9.44 -8.98
C PRO A 421 14.17 10.73 -8.43
N GLY A 422 13.66 11.20 -7.29
CA GLY A 422 14.08 12.46 -6.69
C GLY A 422 13.14 12.95 -5.60
N SER A 423 13.38 14.19 -5.16
CA SER A 423 12.54 14.89 -4.18
C SER A 423 11.53 15.76 -4.89
N TYR A 424 10.31 15.74 -4.39
CA TYR A 424 9.15 16.45 -4.93
C TYR A 424 8.38 17.12 -3.79
N ARG A 425 7.45 18.00 -4.15
CA ARG A 425 6.55 18.65 -3.22
C ARG A 425 5.12 18.59 -3.76
N VAL A 426 4.19 18.43 -2.85
CA VAL A 426 2.76 18.66 -3.11
C VAL A 426 2.29 19.85 -2.30
N THR A 427 1.56 20.75 -2.94
CA THR A 427 0.95 21.92 -2.30
C THR A 427 -0.56 21.80 -2.43
N PHE A 428 -1.25 21.73 -1.30
CA PHE A 428 -2.70 21.84 -1.20
C PHE A 428 -3.07 23.29 -0.95
N ARG A 429 -3.90 23.87 -1.81
CA ARG A 429 -4.47 25.22 -1.63
C ARG A 429 -5.97 25.10 -1.40
N TYR A 430 -6.45 25.82 -0.41
CA TYR A 430 -7.86 25.96 -0.10
C TYR A 430 -8.19 27.43 0.18
N GLY A 431 -8.86 28.10 -0.76
CA GLY A 431 -9.01 29.57 -0.72
C GLY A 431 -7.66 30.28 -0.68
N ASN A 432 -7.43 31.05 0.37
CA ASN A 432 -6.17 31.81 0.58
C ASN A 432 -5.12 30.99 1.37
N ARG A 433 -5.47 29.83 1.92
CA ARG A 433 -4.54 28.98 2.68
C ARG A 433 -3.77 28.05 1.75
N SER A 434 -2.53 27.75 2.12
CA SER A 434 -1.63 26.89 1.33
C SER A 434 -0.76 26.07 2.25
N TYR A 435 -0.74 24.76 2.04
CA TYR A 435 0.02 23.76 2.81
C TYR A 435 0.90 23.00 1.85
N THR A 436 2.16 22.77 2.21
CA THR A 436 3.13 22.09 1.34
C THR A 436 3.85 21.00 2.09
N GLN A 437 3.86 19.80 1.53
CA GLN A 437 4.58 18.64 2.06
C GLN A 437 5.60 18.12 1.04
N PRO A 438 6.81 17.78 1.48
CA PRO A 438 7.79 17.10 0.64
C PRO A 438 7.47 15.62 0.56
N PHE A 439 7.88 14.98 -0.52
CA PHE A 439 7.90 13.52 -0.65
C PHE A 439 9.00 13.07 -1.61
N THR A 440 9.28 11.78 -1.62
CA THR A 440 10.34 11.18 -2.45
C THR A 440 9.75 10.21 -3.44
N VAL A 441 10.25 10.25 -4.67
CA VAL A 441 10.01 9.22 -5.68
C VAL A 441 11.27 8.37 -5.81
N LYS A 442 11.14 7.06 -5.68
CA LYS A 442 12.23 6.08 -5.79
C LYS A 442 11.95 5.09 -6.91
N LEU A 443 13.00 4.49 -7.42
CA LEU A 443 12.88 3.37 -8.34
C LEU A 443 12.61 2.08 -7.56
N GLY A 444 11.78 1.21 -8.11
CA GLY A 444 11.49 -0.09 -7.52
C GLY A 444 12.78 -0.86 -7.17
N PRO A 445 12.84 -1.57 -6.03
CA PRO A 445 14.08 -2.12 -5.50
C PRO A 445 14.72 -3.19 -6.40
N ASN A 446 13.96 -3.76 -7.33
CA ASN A 446 14.43 -4.78 -8.29
C ASN A 446 14.89 -4.17 -9.64
N LEU A 447 14.87 -2.85 -9.76
CA LEU A 447 15.22 -2.14 -11.00
C LEU A 447 16.58 -1.47 -10.83
N HIS A 448 17.52 -1.79 -11.70
CA HIS A 448 18.90 -1.35 -11.63
C HIS A 448 19.40 -0.77 -12.97
N PRO A 449 18.81 0.35 -13.46
CA PRO A 449 19.21 0.95 -14.72
C PRO A 449 20.64 1.48 -14.68
N ALA A 450 21.25 1.61 -15.86
CA ALA A 450 22.55 2.24 -15.99
C ALA A 450 22.54 3.72 -15.52
N ALA A 451 23.68 4.23 -15.07
CA ALA A 451 23.77 5.61 -14.61
C ALA A 451 23.29 6.60 -15.68
N GLY A 452 22.41 7.52 -15.29
CA GLY A 452 21.80 8.52 -16.16
C GLY A 452 20.76 7.98 -17.16
N ALA A 453 20.43 6.68 -17.15
CA ALA A 453 19.45 6.10 -18.06
C ALA A 453 18.08 6.76 -17.96
N LEU A 454 17.57 6.94 -16.75
CA LEU A 454 16.25 7.54 -16.51
C LEU A 454 16.19 9.01 -16.93
N ALA A 455 17.29 9.75 -16.75
CA ALA A 455 17.36 11.14 -17.22
C ALA A 455 17.34 11.21 -18.76
N ARG A 456 18.05 10.31 -19.46
CA ARG A 456 18.03 10.22 -20.92
C ARG A 456 16.64 9.80 -21.44
N ARG A 457 16.01 8.81 -20.78
CA ARG A 457 14.64 8.39 -21.08
C ARG A 457 13.66 9.55 -20.95
N PHE A 458 13.70 10.24 -19.83
CA PHE A 458 12.84 11.39 -19.55
C PHE A 458 13.04 12.50 -20.60
N ALA A 459 14.29 12.83 -20.94
CA ALA A 459 14.58 13.86 -21.96
C ALA A 459 14.02 13.51 -23.32
N LEU A 460 14.13 12.24 -23.78
CA LEU A 460 13.54 11.81 -25.03
C LEU A 460 12.01 11.85 -24.98
N GLN A 461 11.40 11.37 -23.91
CA GLN A 461 9.95 11.40 -23.72
C GLN A 461 9.39 12.83 -23.73
N MET A 462 10.08 13.78 -23.08
CA MET A 462 9.70 15.20 -23.14
C MET A 462 9.75 15.74 -24.56
N GLN A 463 10.79 15.43 -25.34
CA GLN A 463 10.90 15.87 -26.74
C GLN A 463 9.78 15.27 -27.61
N ILE A 464 9.43 14.00 -27.41
CA ILE A 464 8.32 13.35 -28.13
C ILE A 464 7.00 14.04 -27.77
N ARG A 465 6.71 14.22 -26.46
CA ARG A 465 5.51 14.88 -25.98
C ARG A 465 5.38 16.32 -26.52
N ASP A 466 6.46 17.10 -26.46
CA ASP A 466 6.47 18.48 -26.95
C ASP A 466 6.25 18.55 -28.47
N THR A 467 6.77 17.57 -29.22
CA THR A 467 6.52 17.46 -30.67
C THR A 467 5.06 17.13 -30.93
N LEU A 468 4.47 16.18 -30.19
CA LEU A 468 3.04 15.85 -30.26
C LEU A 468 2.18 17.07 -29.94
N ASP A 469 2.45 17.76 -28.83
CA ASP A 469 1.69 18.94 -28.41
C ASP A 469 1.71 20.07 -29.44
N ALA A 470 2.89 20.38 -29.99
CA ALA A 470 3.02 21.38 -31.03
C ALA A 470 2.25 21.00 -32.31
N MET A 471 2.32 19.73 -32.70
CA MET A 471 1.63 19.22 -33.89
C MET A 471 0.11 19.20 -33.68
N ASP A 472 -0.37 18.71 -32.56
CA ASP A 472 -1.80 18.56 -32.28
C ASP A 472 -2.47 19.94 -32.12
N ARG A 473 -1.78 20.93 -31.55
CA ARG A 473 -2.23 22.34 -31.54
C ARG A 473 -2.32 22.92 -32.95
N ALA A 474 -1.31 22.68 -33.81
CA ALA A 474 -1.33 23.15 -35.17
C ALA A 474 -2.47 22.50 -36.00
N VAL A 475 -2.73 21.22 -35.79
CA VAL A 475 -3.87 20.52 -36.40
C VAL A 475 -5.20 21.09 -35.91
N ASN A 476 -5.37 21.35 -34.60
CA ASN A 476 -6.59 21.95 -34.08
C ASN A 476 -6.85 23.36 -34.64
N ASN A 477 -5.81 24.18 -34.78
CA ASN A 477 -5.91 25.50 -35.41
C ASN A 477 -6.30 25.38 -36.89
N ALA A 478 -5.67 24.44 -37.61
CA ALA A 478 -5.99 24.18 -39.00
C ALA A 478 -7.43 23.67 -39.19
N LEU A 479 -7.94 22.83 -38.30
CA LEU A 479 -9.34 22.40 -38.30
C LEU A 479 -10.30 23.59 -38.11
N ALA A 480 -9.99 24.51 -37.21
CA ALA A 480 -10.77 25.71 -36.99
C ALA A 480 -10.77 26.60 -38.23
N ALA A 481 -9.59 26.82 -38.83
CA ALA A 481 -9.43 27.62 -40.08
C ALA A 481 -10.15 26.96 -41.28
N ARG A 482 -10.08 25.64 -41.40
CA ARG A 482 -10.80 24.85 -42.41
C ARG A 482 -12.32 25.01 -42.27
N ASN A 483 -12.84 24.94 -41.05
CA ASN A 483 -14.28 25.08 -40.79
C ASN A 483 -14.79 26.49 -41.09
N GLY A 484 -13.98 27.51 -40.88
CA GLY A 484 -14.29 28.90 -41.25
C GLY A 484 -14.10 29.26 -42.74
N ALA A 485 -13.48 28.38 -43.53
CA ALA A 485 -13.26 28.66 -44.96
C ALA A 485 -14.56 28.50 -45.76
N SER A 486 -14.86 29.46 -46.68
CA SER A 486 -15.99 29.37 -47.62
C SER A 486 -15.62 28.61 -48.90
N ASP A 487 -14.35 28.63 -49.28
CA ASP A 487 -13.85 28.04 -50.54
C ASP A 487 -13.55 26.53 -50.39
N ALA A 488 -14.13 25.70 -51.24
CA ALA A 488 -13.98 24.24 -51.27
C ALA A 488 -12.54 23.81 -51.58
N ALA A 489 -11.83 24.50 -52.48
CA ALA A 489 -10.44 24.17 -52.82
C ALA A 489 -9.53 24.36 -51.59
N ARG A 490 -9.79 25.38 -50.80
CA ARG A 490 -9.07 25.67 -49.59
C ARG A 490 -9.37 24.64 -48.49
N LYS A 491 -10.63 24.26 -48.28
CA LYS A 491 -11.00 23.17 -47.39
C LYS A 491 -10.22 21.91 -47.73
N ALA A 492 -10.21 21.53 -49.00
CA ALA A 492 -9.48 20.37 -49.51
C ALA A 492 -7.95 20.48 -49.31
N ALA A 493 -7.39 21.72 -49.34
CA ALA A 493 -5.97 21.91 -49.08
C ALA A 493 -5.63 21.67 -47.59
N PHE A 494 -6.47 22.13 -46.65
CA PHE A 494 -6.35 21.81 -45.23
C PHE A 494 -6.52 20.33 -44.96
N ASP A 495 -7.56 19.68 -45.55
CA ASP A 495 -7.82 18.25 -45.37
C ASP A 495 -6.60 17.41 -45.78
N ARG A 496 -6.00 17.69 -46.95
CA ARG A 496 -4.78 16.99 -47.40
C ARG A 496 -3.56 17.24 -46.52
N ALA A 497 -3.44 18.43 -45.91
CA ALA A 497 -2.31 18.74 -45.04
C ALA A 497 -2.49 18.10 -43.67
N ILE A 498 -3.70 18.09 -43.13
CA ILE A 498 -4.05 17.45 -41.85
C ILE A 498 -3.89 15.93 -41.96
N ASP A 499 -4.41 15.32 -43.05
CA ASP A 499 -4.37 13.86 -43.26
C ASP A 499 -2.94 13.28 -43.31
N LYS A 500 -1.93 14.09 -43.61
CA LYS A 500 -0.52 13.67 -43.51
C LYS A 500 -0.04 13.51 -42.06
N LEU A 501 -0.64 14.24 -41.15
CA LEU A 501 -0.22 14.26 -39.72
C LEU A 501 -1.12 13.40 -38.84
N VAL A 502 -2.43 13.43 -39.09
CA VAL A 502 -3.45 12.79 -38.26
C VAL A 502 -4.53 12.18 -39.13
N ASN A 503 -4.87 10.93 -38.89
CA ASN A 503 -5.96 10.27 -39.60
C ASN A 503 -7.30 10.48 -38.84
N LEU A 504 -8.09 11.45 -39.30
CA LEU A 504 -9.41 11.74 -38.74
C LEU A 504 -10.53 10.79 -39.26
N GLN A 505 -10.22 9.85 -40.12
CA GLN A 505 -11.19 8.85 -40.64
C GLN A 505 -11.24 7.60 -39.78
N THR A 506 -10.33 7.46 -38.82
CA THR A 506 -10.32 6.36 -37.89
C THR A 506 -11.38 6.58 -36.80
N HIS A 507 -12.32 5.64 -36.66
CA HIS A 507 -13.42 5.71 -35.67
C HIS A 507 -13.51 4.47 -34.78
N SER A 508 -12.52 3.59 -34.84
CA SER A 508 -12.42 2.39 -34.00
C SER A 508 -10.98 2.09 -33.65
N SER A 509 -10.78 1.27 -32.61
CA SER A 509 -9.45 0.81 -32.19
C SER A 509 -8.67 0.10 -33.31
N GLU A 510 -9.35 -0.60 -34.23
CA GLU A 510 -8.78 -1.33 -35.33
C GLU A 510 -8.80 -0.52 -36.66
N GLY A 511 -9.33 0.70 -36.61
CA GLY A 511 -9.43 1.57 -37.79
C GLY A 511 -8.13 1.74 -38.59
N PRO A 512 -6.95 1.85 -37.93
CA PRO A 512 -5.67 1.97 -38.65
C PRO A 512 -5.33 0.79 -39.54
N LEU A 513 -5.87 -0.40 -39.32
CA LEU A 513 -5.66 -1.56 -40.18
C LEU A 513 -6.22 -1.34 -41.60
N SER A 514 -7.28 -0.54 -41.72
CA SER A 514 -7.91 -0.22 -43.01
C SER A 514 -7.57 1.17 -43.57
N THR A 515 -7.30 2.14 -42.68
CA THR A 515 -7.08 3.55 -43.07
C THR A 515 -5.62 4.00 -43.00
N GLY A 516 -4.74 3.15 -42.43
CA GLY A 516 -3.32 3.43 -42.23
C GLY A 516 -3.05 4.38 -41.08
N THR A 517 -1.80 4.42 -40.64
CA THR A 517 -1.27 5.28 -39.57
C THR A 517 -0.67 6.58 -40.14
N ARG A 518 -0.50 7.59 -39.30
CA ARG A 518 0.08 8.89 -39.61
C ARG A 518 1.18 9.25 -38.62
N VAL A 519 1.81 10.39 -38.80
CA VAL A 519 2.92 10.87 -37.94
C VAL A 519 2.55 10.88 -36.45
N ARG A 520 1.33 11.29 -36.12
CA ARG A 520 0.82 11.28 -34.74
C ARG A 520 0.85 9.88 -34.14
N ASP A 521 0.32 8.91 -34.87
CA ASP A 521 0.23 7.53 -34.38
C ASP A 521 1.62 6.94 -34.10
N HIS A 522 2.58 7.22 -34.97
CA HIS A 522 3.96 6.77 -34.80
C HIS A 522 4.68 7.46 -33.64
N LEU A 523 4.47 8.77 -33.42
CA LEU A 523 5.02 9.49 -32.28
C LEU A 523 4.40 8.99 -30.96
N ALA A 524 3.09 8.78 -30.92
CA ALA A 524 2.41 8.26 -29.75
C ALA A 524 2.87 6.82 -29.42
N TYR A 525 3.02 5.98 -30.43
CA TYR A 525 3.59 4.63 -30.25
C TYR A 525 5.02 4.70 -29.70
N LEU A 526 5.88 5.56 -30.25
CA LEU A 526 7.25 5.73 -29.78
C LEU A 526 7.29 6.23 -28.32
N GLN A 527 6.37 7.11 -27.92
CA GLN A 527 6.23 7.56 -26.53
C GLN A 527 5.99 6.37 -25.60
N SER A 528 5.06 5.51 -25.97
CA SER A 528 4.75 4.29 -25.21
C SER A 528 5.92 3.30 -25.21
N ASP A 529 6.57 3.09 -26.35
CA ASP A 529 7.72 2.18 -26.48
C ASP A 529 8.89 2.60 -25.58
N VAL A 530 9.17 3.90 -25.49
CA VAL A 530 10.17 4.45 -24.57
C VAL A 530 9.71 4.36 -23.10
N ASP A 531 8.39 4.37 -22.83
CA ASP A 531 7.83 4.27 -21.48
C ASP A 531 7.89 2.86 -20.88
N TYR A 532 7.97 1.82 -21.72
CA TYR A 532 7.95 0.43 -21.27
C TYR A 532 9.10 0.03 -20.36
N ALA A 533 10.28 0.62 -20.52
CA ALA A 533 11.46 0.22 -19.75
C ALA A 533 12.02 1.37 -18.91
N TYR A 534 12.36 1.07 -17.66
CA TYR A 534 13.15 1.98 -16.83
C TYR A 534 14.64 1.83 -17.17
N ASP A 535 15.02 2.14 -18.42
CA ASP A 535 16.40 2.02 -18.90
C ASP A 535 16.73 3.11 -19.95
N THR A 536 17.95 3.04 -20.48
CA THR A 536 18.41 3.95 -21.53
C THR A 536 17.68 3.69 -22.83
N PRO A 537 17.12 4.74 -23.49
CA PRO A 537 16.56 4.58 -24.82
C PRO A 537 17.59 4.06 -25.83
N THR A 538 17.14 3.22 -26.74
CA THR A 538 17.99 2.62 -27.76
C THR A 538 18.36 3.63 -28.86
N PRO A 539 19.49 3.42 -29.57
CA PRO A 539 19.82 4.24 -30.75
C PRO A 539 18.71 4.25 -31.81
N ALA A 540 17.96 3.16 -31.96
CA ALA A 540 16.84 3.07 -32.89
C ALA A 540 15.68 4.01 -32.47
N GLN A 541 15.35 4.10 -31.19
CA GLN A 541 14.32 5.02 -30.70
C GLN A 541 14.70 6.48 -30.96
N TYR A 542 15.95 6.87 -30.77
CA TYR A 542 16.44 8.22 -31.13
C TYR A 542 16.38 8.47 -32.66
N ALA A 543 16.75 7.49 -33.49
CA ALA A 543 16.71 7.62 -34.95
C ALA A 543 15.26 7.80 -35.45
N VAL A 544 14.34 6.99 -34.97
CA VAL A 544 12.90 7.08 -35.27
C VAL A 544 12.35 8.43 -34.85
N PHE A 545 12.67 8.88 -33.62
CA PHE A 545 12.26 10.20 -33.17
C PHE A 545 12.76 11.31 -34.07
N ALA A 546 14.03 11.31 -34.49
CA ALA A 546 14.60 12.33 -35.36
C ALA A 546 13.93 12.39 -36.73
N GLU A 547 13.47 11.27 -37.27
CA GLU A 547 12.71 11.19 -38.51
C GLU A 547 11.31 11.76 -38.33
N LEU A 548 10.55 11.25 -37.34
CA LEU A 548 9.17 11.67 -37.06
C LEU A 548 9.08 13.16 -36.69
N HIS A 549 10.05 13.67 -35.91
CA HIS A 549 10.12 15.10 -35.58
C HIS A 549 10.28 15.97 -36.80
N ARG A 550 11.17 15.58 -37.75
CA ARG A 550 11.33 16.33 -39.03
C ARG A 550 10.04 16.32 -39.84
N GLU A 551 9.33 15.21 -39.90
CA GLU A 551 8.05 15.11 -40.61
C GLU A 551 6.97 15.96 -39.95
N ALA A 552 6.85 15.92 -38.63
CA ALA A 552 5.93 16.74 -37.86
C ALA A 552 6.19 18.23 -38.10
N MET A 553 7.44 18.67 -38.02
CA MET A 553 7.81 20.10 -38.24
C MET A 553 7.53 20.57 -39.64
N LYS A 554 7.75 19.74 -40.70
CA LYS A 554 7.34 20.05 -42.06
C LYS A 554 5.82 20.19 -42.21
N GLY A 555 5.06 19.31 -41.58
CA GLY A 555 3.61 19.36 -41.57
C GLY A 555 3.07 20.61 -40.86
N ILE A 556 3.60 20.92 -39.67
CA ILE A 556 3.26 22.16 -38.91
C ILE A 556 3.49 23.40 -39.81
N ALA A 557 4.67 23.52 -40.40
CA ALA A 557 5.01 24.65 -41.27
C ALA A 557 4.02 24.76 -42.47
N ARG A 558 3.59 23.65 -43.04
CA ARG A 558 2.59 23.62 -44.12
C ARG A 558 1.23 24.13 -43.65
N LEU A 559 0.74 23.67 -42.49
CA LEU A 559 -0.53 24.13 -41.91
C LEU A 559 -0.49 25.64 -41.64
N GLN A 560 0.57 26.14 -41.02
CA GLN A 560 0.76 27.56 -40.72
C GLN A 560 0.82 28.43 -42.00
N SER A 561 1.42 27.88 -43.08
CA SER A 561 1.42 28.56 -44.39
C SER A 561 0.00 28.73 -44.98
N LEU A 562 -0.85 27.70 -44.84
CA LEU A 562 -2.25 27.74 -45.27
C LEU A 562 -3.08 28.73 -44.45
N GLU A 563 -2.81 28.83 -43.15
CA GLU A 563 -3.46 29.78 -42.24
C GLU A 563 -3.10 31.24 -42.61
N ARG A 564 -1.81 31.51 -42.84
CA ARG A 564 -1.34 32.89 -43.22
C ARG A 564 -1.93 33.41 -44.51
N VAL A 565 -2.13 32.55 -45.48
CA VAL A 565 -2.83 32.87 -46.73
C VAL A 565 -4.30 33.20 -46.45
N ALA A 566 -4.83 32.71 -45.35
CA ALA A 566 -6.18 32.93 -44.88
C ALA A 566 -6.43 34.35 -44.34
N LEU A 567 -5.44 34.90 -43.66
CA LEU A 567 -5.53 36.21 -42.97
C LEU A 567 -5.24 37.38 -43.93
N LYS A 568 -4.73 37.12 -45.14
CA LYS A 568 -4.39 38.17 -46.13
C LYS A 568 -5.49 38.43 -47.17
N ARG A 569 -6.61 37.71 -47.12
CA ARG A 569 -7.80 37.92 -47.95
C ARG A 569 -9.02 38.16 -47.04
#